data_927b7eebb83104ce69f3f4d4e52cbae5
#
_entry.id   927b7eebb83104ce69f3f4d4e52cbae5
#
_cell.length_a   1.000
_cell.length_b   1.000
_cell.length_c   1.000
_cell.angle_alpha   90.00
_cell.angle_beta   90.00
_cell.angle_gamma   90.00
#
_symmetry.space_group_name_H-M   'P 1'
#
loop_
_entity.id
_entity.type
_entity.pdbx_description
1 polymer ?
#
loop_
_entity_poly.entity_id
_entity_poly.type
_entity_poly.pdbx_seq_one_letter_code
_entity_poly.pdbx_strand_id
1 'polypeptide(L)'
;MRQNNAGQRFQERAVNRMMKEKAGNVFSIYDENRPVPGCTISKAVSSGEGADISYFSIAEGTDISAESYAYPKLWIAAGGRMRAFTKPLQKESGTDQAAATVQPLEQGQMYITPVNVPVGIQADTDSVYTEISLREDTRMNKVLKAGNVFALKDLLPYQEGKIVNMDLINEPDLKFVIMSFDEGTGLAEHAAPGEALIFALDGEAVIGYEGKEHRIHAGENFKFDKQGRHSVTADHKFKMALLLQLEK
;
A
#
# COMPACT_ATOMS: atom_id res chain seq x y z
N MET A 1 -5.01 29.30 44.41
CA MET A 1 -5.25 29.51 42.96
C MET A 1 -4.38 28.54 42.17
N ARG A 2 -4.95 27.42 41.76
CA ARG A 2 -4.30 26.49 40.84
C ARG A 2 -5.10 26.57 39.53
N GLN A 3 -4.52 27.25 38.54
CA GLN A 3 -5.12 27.34 37.21
C GLN A 3 -4.62 26.18 36.32
N ASN A 4 -5.59 25.60 35.68
CA ASN A 4 -5.60 24.47 34.77
C ASN A 4 -4.55 24.49 33.65
N ASN A 5 -3.69 23.48 33.67
CA ASN A 5 -2.76 23.14 32.57
C ASN A 5 -3.31 22.01 31.67
N ALA A 6 -4.63 21.91 31.48
CA ALA A 6 -5.27 20.90 30.66
C ALA A 6 -5.40 21.28 29.15
N GLY A 7 -5.26 22.59 28.85
CA GLY A 7 -5.46 23.11 27.48
C GLY A 7 -4.26 23.03 26.57
N GLN A 8 -3.04 22.84 27.06
CA GLN A 8 -1.83 22.83 26.24
C GLN A 8 -1.43 21.46 25.69
N ARG A 9 -1.98 20.36 26.21
CA ARG A 9 -1.64 19.01 25.73
C ARG A 9 -2.42 18.56 24.48
N PHE A 10 -3.45 19.29 24.06
CA PHE A 10 -4.23 18.95 22.87
C PHE A 10 -3.73 19.62 21.58
N GLN A 11 -2.91 20.67 21.67
CA GLN A 11 -2.37 21.36 20.49
C GLN A 11 -1.09 20.73 19.92
N GLU A 12 -0.38 19.91 20.69
CA GLU A 12 0.84 19.21 20.19
C GLU A 12 0.58 17.92 19.42
N ARG A 13 -0.67 17.46 19.31
CA ARG A 13 -1.03 16.28 18.53
C ARG A 13 -1.37 16.54 17.05
N ALA A 14 -1.41 17.79 16.63
CA ALA A 14 -1.76 18.18 15.26
C ALA A 14 -0.53 18.47 14.37
N VAL A 15 0.70 18.18 14.84
CA VAL A 15 1.91 18.45 14.07
C VAL A 15 2.48 17.15 13.54
N ASN A 16 2.39 17.01 12.22
CA ASN A 16 3.23 16.15 11.37
C ASN A 16 2.92 14.65 11.35
N ARG A 17 1.82 14.28 10.68
CA ARG A 17 1.57 12.91 10.23
C ARG A 17 2.01 12.72 8.78
N MET A 18 3.23 13.09 8.46
CA MET A 18 3.82 12.86 7.15
C MET A 18 4.31 11.42 7.03
N MET A 19 4.20 10.87 5.82
CA MET A 19 4.91 9.62 5.48
C MET A 19 6.38 9.80 5.82
N LYS A 20 6.96 8.86 6.56
CA LYS A 20 8.36 8.92 7.01
C LYS A 20 9.37 8.78 5.87
N GLU A 21 8.92 8.29 4.72
CA GLU A 21 9.79 8.14 3.55
C GLU A 21 10.19 9.51 2.98
N LYS A 22 11.44 9.62 2.56
CA LYS A 22 11.96 10.85 1.98
C LYS A 22 11.49 11.00 0.53
N ALA A 23 10.83 12.11 0.22
CA ALA A 23 10.42 12.42 -1.14
C ALA A 23 11.61 12.70 -2.07
N GLY A 24 11.38 12.50 -3.38
CA GLY A 24 12.33 12.86 -4.43
C GLY A 24 13.49 11.87 -4.60
N ASN A 25 13.32 10.62 -4.16
CA ASN A 25 14.28 9.56 -4.43
C ASN A 25 13.55 8.28 -4.84
N VAL A 26 14.15 7.52 -5.75
CA VAL A 26 13.77 6.13 -5.99
C VAL A 26 14.31 5.28 -4.85
N PHE A 27 13.51 4.39 -4.32
CA PHE A 27 13.88 3.48 -3.24
C PHE A 27 13.15 2.14 -3.38
N SER A 28 13.56 1.15 -2.62
CA SER A 28 12.88 -0.14 -2.54
C SER A 28 12.39 -0.35 -1.12
N ILE A 29 11.06 -0.46 -0.94
CA ILE A 29 10.48 -0.81 0.36
C ILE A 29 11.06 -2.12 0.86
N TYR A 30 11.27 -3.09 -0.01
CA TYR A 30 11.85 -4.38 0.35
C TYR A 30 13.30 -4.24 0.83
N ASP A 31 14.16 -3.53 0.09
CA ASP A 31 15.58 -3.42 0.43
C ASP A 31 15.85 -2.57 1.66
N GLU A 32 15.06 -1.52 1.88
CA GLU A 32 15.20 -0.64 3.05
C GLU A 32 14.60 -1.23 4.34
N ASN A 33 13.82 -2.31 4.23
CA ASN A 33 13.16 -2.94 5.37
C ASN A 33 13.44 -4.45 5.43
N ARG A 34 14.68 -4.88 5.13
CA ARG A 34 15.08 -6.29 5.14
C ARG A 34 14.76 -6.95 6.49
N PRO A 35 14.18 -8.16 6.49
CA PRO A 35 13.89 -8.89 7.71
C PRO A 35 15.16 -9.18 8.54
N VAL A 36 14.99 -9.16 9.85
CA VAL A 36 16.01 -9.62 10.79
C VAL A 36 15.75 -11.09 11.09
N PRO A 37 16.74 -12.00 11.00
CA PRO A 37 16.53 -13.43 11.19
C PRO A 37 15.74 -13.77 12.47
N GLY A 38 14.69 -14.57 12.30
CA GLY A 38 13.79 -15.00 13.38
C GLY A 38 12.85 -13.93 13.92
N CYS A 39 12.79 -12.74 13.29
CA CYS A 39 11.97 -11.63 13.75
C CYS A 39 10.84 -11.29 12.79
N THR A 40 9.75 -10.79 13.35
CA THR A 40 8.71 -10.04 12.66
C THR A 40 8.72 -8.61 13.19
N ILE A 41 8.88 -7.62 12.29
CA ILE A 41 9.02 -6.21 12.66
C ILE A 41 7.97 -5.41 11.90
N SER A 42 7.28 -4.51 12.59
CA SER A 42 6.40 -3.51 11.98
C SER A 42 6.96 -2.10 12.16
N LYS A 43 6.86 -1.28 11.12
CA LYS A 43 7.29 0.12 11.08
C LYS A 43 6.11 0.97 10.61
N ALA A 44 5.55 1.79 11.49
CA ALA A 44 4.54 2.76 11.10
C ALA A 44 5.16 3.81 10.17
N VAL A 45 4.58 3.98 8.99
CA VAL A 45 5.04 4.90 7.92
C VAL A 45 4.23 6.17 7.93
N SER A 46 2.91 6.03 7.99
CA SER A 46 1.98 7.15 8.00
C SER A 46 0.73 6.83 8.80
N SER A 47 0.10 7.86 9.34
CA SER A 47 -1.22 7.78 9.96
C SER A 47 -2.02 8.97 9.50
N GLY A 48 -3.01 8.75 8.63
CA GLY A 48 -3.88 9.76 8.05
C GLY A 48 -5.35 9.56 8.43
N GLU A 49 -6.21 10.49 8.06
CA GLU A 49 -7.66 10.36 8.26
C GLU A 49 -8.21 9.17 7.47
N GLY A 50 -7.75 8.96 6.22
CA GLY A 50 -8.26 7.92 5.33
C GLY A 50 -7.67 6.53 5.58
N ALA A 51 -6.41 6.42 6.01
CA ALA A 51 -5.76 5.14 6.28
C ALA A 51 -4.51 5.29 7.16
N ASP A 52 -4.13 4.20 7.84
CA ASP A 52 -2.79 4.04 8.42
C ASP A 52 -1.96 3.15 7.49
N ILE A 53 -0.68 3.50 7.30
CA ILE A 53 0.26 2.76 6.47
C ILE A 53 1.41 2.27 7.35
N SER A 54 1.73 0.99 7.22
CA SER A 54 2.86 0.37 7.92
C SER A 54 3.59 -0.61 7.00
N TYR A 55 4.90 -0.75 7.18
CA TYR A 55 5.67 -1.83 6.58
C TYR A 55 5.84 -2.95 7.58
N PHE A 56 5.74 -4.17 7.10
CA PHE A 56 5.99 -5.39 7.86
C PHE A 56 7.12 -6.17 7.22
N SER A 57 8.14 -6.48 8.02
CA SER A 57 9.27 -7.32 7.63
C SER A 57 9.16 -8.64 8.38
N ILE A 58 9.11 -9.76 7.65
CA ILE A 58 8.87 -11.09 8.20
C ILE A 58 10.02 -11.98 7.75
N ALA A 59 10.83 -12.48 8.69
CA ALA A 59 11.91 -13.39 8.39
C ALA A 59 11.36 -14.76 7.91
N GLU A 60 12.14 -15.44 7.07
CA GLU A 60 11.83 -16.81 6.61
C GLU A 60 11.41 -17.71 7.76
N GLY A 61 10.32 -18.46 7.59
CA GLY A 61 9.78 -19.39 8.57
C GLY A 61 9.04 -18.77 9.74
N THR A 62 8.96 -17.42 9.82
CA THR A 62 8.16 -16.75 10.86
C THR A 62 6.76 -16.37 10.34
N ASP A 63 5.86 -16.03 11.25
CA ASP A 63 4.48 -15.67 10.93
C ASP A 63 3.97 -14.49 11.76
N ILE A 64 2.86 -13.94 11.30
CA ILE A 64 1.96 -13.12 12.10
C ILE A 64 0.70 -13.95 12.30
N SER A 65 0.39 -14.26 13.56
CA SER A 65 -0.76 -15.06 13.94
C SER A 65 -2.07 -14.46 13.43
N ALA A 66 -3.05 -15.34 13.18
CA ALA A 66 -4.33 -14.90 12.65
C ALA A 66 -5.09 -14.02 13.65
N GLU A 67 -5.47 -12.85 13.20
CA GLU A 67 -6.25 -11.83 13.92
C GLU A 67 -7.50 -11.46 13.13
N SER A 68 -8.56 -11.07 13.82
CA SER A 68 -9.79 -10.56 13.21
C SER A 68 -9.76 -9.04 13.16
N TYR A 69 -10.02 -8.47 11.99
CA TYR A 69 -10.07 -7.03 11.78
C TYR A 69 -11.51 -6.57 11.56
N ALA A 70 -11.89 -5.46 12.18
CA ALA A 70 -13.21 -4.84 11.99
C ALA A 70 -13.33 -4.17 10.60
N TYR A 71 -12.20 -3.81 9.98
CA TYR A 71 -12.13 -3.17 8.67
C TYR A 71 -11.13 -3.88 7.77
N PRO A 72 -11.29 -3.81 6.44
CA PRO A 72 -10.34 -4.47 5.54
C PRO A 72 -8.97 -3.79 5.61
N LYS A 73 -7.94 -4.59 5.45
CA LYS A 73 -6.57 -4.15 5.22
C LYS A 73 -6.11 -4.61 3.85
N LEU A 74 -5.29 -3.80 3.19
CA LEU A 74 -4.63 -4.15 1.95
C LEU A 74 -3.19 -4.51 2.28
N TRP A 75 -2.77 -5.73 1.95
CA TRP A 75 -1.39 -6.21 2.10
C TRP A 75 -0.73 -6.26 0.73
N ILE A 76 0.16 -5.32 0.42
CA ILE A 76 0.86 -5.23 -0.86
C ILE A 76 2.27 -5.78 -0.67
N ALA A 77 2.59 -6.91 -1.30
CA ALA A 77 3.90 -7.52 -1.21
C ALA A 77 4.96 -6.67 -1.94
N ALA A 78 5.96 -6.22 -1.20
CA ALA A 78 7.11 -5.48 -1.71
C ALA A 78 8.24 -6.43 -2.15
N GLY A 79 8.31 -7.63 -1.58
CA GLY A 79 9.28 -8.66 -1.96
C GLY A 79 9.18 -9.90 -1.07
N GLY A 80 9.83 -10.97 -1.51
CA GLY A 80 9.74 -12.28 -0.87
C GLY A 80 8.52 -13.08 -1.33
N ARG A 81 8.29 -14.23 -0.67
CA ARG A 81 7.12 -15.09 -0.85
C ARG A 81 6.47 -15.35 0.49
N MET A 82 5.18 -15.14 0.55
CA MET A 82 4.36 -15.25 1.74
C MET A 82 3.06 -16.01 1.41
N ARG A 83 2.37 -16.42 2.45
CA ARG A 83 1.02 -17.00 2.35
C ARG A 83 0.10 -16.30 3.34
N ALA A 84 -0.94 -15.65 2.84
CA ALA A 84 -2.06 -15.24 3.67
C ALA A 84 -2.92 -16.45 3.96
N PHE A 85 -3.34 -16.65 5.21
CA PHE A 85 -4.17 -17.78 5.60
C PHE A 85 -5.32 -17.31 6.50
N THR A 86 -6.50 -17.94 6.34
CA THR A 86 -7.63 -17.73 7.23
C THR A 86 -7.78 -18.94 8.16
N LYS A 87 -8.23 -18.70 9.41
CA LYS A 87 -8.65 -19.76 10.32
C LYS A 87 -10.17 -19.81 10.37
N PRO A 88 -10.77 -21.02 10.44
CA PRO A 88 -12.21 -21.14 10.66
C PRO A 88 -12.60 -20.46 11.97
N LEU A 89 -13.68 -19.70 11.97
CA LEU A 89 -14.32 -19.28 13.21
C LEU A 89 -14.86 -20.52 13.90
N GLN A 90 -14.41 -20.81 15.13
CA GLN A 90 -15.02 -21.84 15.96
C GLN A 90 -16.44 -21.39 16.31
N LYS A 91 -17.44 -21.94 15.60
CA LYS A 91 -18.83 -21.82 16.05
C LYS A 91 -19.06 -22.86 17.13
N GLU A 92 -19.54 -22.44 18.28
CA GLU A 92 -20.19 -23.32 19.24
C GLU A 92 -21.38 -23.98 18.55
N SER A 93 -21.35 -25.33 18.45
CA SER A 93 -22.34 -26.19 17.82
C SER A 93 -22.46 -26.23 16.27
N GLY A 94 -21.75 -27.16 15.66
CA GLY A 94 -22.25 -28.10 14.64
C GLY A 94 -22.99 -27.53 13.42
N THR A 95 -22.35 -26.75 12.52
CA THR A 95 -22.71 -26.72 11.10
C THR A 95 -21.63 -25.96 10.33
N ASP A 96 -21.21 -26.52 9.18
CA ASP A 96 -20.34 -26.03 8.14
C ASP A 96 -19.21 -25.08 8.59
N GLN A 97 -18.04 -25.64 8.90
CA GLN A 97 -16.80 -24.90 9.01
C GLN A 97 -16.45 -24.36 7.63
N ALA A 98 -16.40 -23.03 7.49
CA ALA A 98 -15.74 -22.45 6.35
C ALA A 98 -14.28 -22.98 6.33
N ALA A 99 -13.89 -23.65 5.26
CA ALA A 99 -12.56 -24.23 5.13
C ALA A 99 -11.49 -23.15 5.30
N ALA A 100 -10.40 -23.49 6.00
CA ALA A 100 -9.22 -22.64 6.03
C ALA A 100 -8.77 -22.38 4.58
N THR A 101 -8.50 -21.11 4.24
CA THR A 101 -7.96 -20.76 2.92
C THR A 101 -6.49 -20.38 3.07
N VAL A 102 -5.69 -20.71 2.08
CA VAL A 102 -4.29 -20.27 1.96
C VAL A 102 -4.12 -19.66 0.59
N GLN A 103 -3.62 -18.44 0.55
CA GLN A 103 -3.40 -17.68 -0.68
C GLN A 103 -1.92 -17.29 -0.74
N PRO A 104 -1.17 -17.70 -1.80
CA PRO A 104 0.19 -17.22 -2.00
C PRO A 104 0.17 -15.72 -2.29
N LEU A 105 1.17 -15.00 -1.79
CA LEU A 105 1.34 -13.57 -1.96
C LEU A 105 2.81 -13.28 -2.30
N GLU A 106 3.03 -12.76 -3.49
CA GLU A 106 4.36 -12.48 -4.06
C GLU A 106 4.47 -11.01 -4.49
N GLN A 107 5.68 -10.55 -4.78
CA GLN A 107 5.96 -9.17 -5.16
C GLN A 107 4.97 -8.63 -6.22
N GLY A 108 4.47 -7.42 -6.01
CA GLY A 108 3.50 -6.75 -6.90
C GLY A 108 2.07 -7.28 -6.78
N GLN A 109 1.82 -8.24 -5.89
CA GLN A 109 0.50 -8.72 -5.57
C GLN A 109 -0.05 -8.05 -4.30
N MET A 110 -1.36 -7.98 -4.21
CA MET A 110 -2.11 -7.45 -3.08
C MET A 110 -3.13 -8.46 -2.59
N TYR A 111 -3.16 -8.69 -1.28
CA TYR A 111 -4.21 -9.44 -0.60
C TYR A 111 -5.11 -8.48 0.17
N ILE A 112 -6.43 -8.73 0.17
CA ILE A 112 -7.41 -7.96 0.93
C ILE A 112 -7.94 -8.83 2.06
N THR A 113 -7.74 -8.38 3.30
CA THR A 113 -8.20 -9.14 4.47
C THR A 113 -9.72 -9.16 4.54
N PRO A 114 -10.35 -10.31 4.81
CA PRO A 114 -11.76 -10.36 5.10
C PRO A 114 -12.07 -9.73 6.48
N VAL A 115 -13.23 -9.09 6.58
CA VAL A 115 -13.70 -8.46 7.83
C VAL A 115 -14.24 -9.50 8.78
N ASN A 116 -13.86 -9.42 10.06
CA ASN A 116 -14.30 -10.31 11.15
C ASN A 116 -14.00 -11.81 10.92
N VAL A 117 -13.00 -12.10 10.09
CA VAL A 117 -12.47 -13.47 9.88
C VAL A 117 -11.01 -13.48 10.32
N PRO A 118 -10.57 -14.43 11.17
CA PRO A 118 -9.19 -14.53 11.57
C PRO A 118 -8.29 -14.78 10.35
N VAL A 119 -7.37 -13.85 10.06
CA VAL A 119 -6.42 -13.94 8.97
C VAL A 119 -5.01 -13.65 9.48
N GLY A 120 -4.06 -14.47 9.07
CA GLY A 120 -2.63 -14.33 9.37
C GLY A 120 -1.81 -14.40 8.10
N ILE A 121 -0.49 -14.22 8.27
CA ILE A 121 0.46 -14.28 7.16
C ILE A 121 1.70 -15.03 7.61
N GLN A 122 2.23 -15.90 6.77
CA GLN A 122 3.46 -16.67 7.00
C GLN A 122 4.45 -16.41 5.87
N ALA A 123 5.72 -16.20 6.22
CA ALA A 123 6.80 -16.01 5.25
C ALA A 123 7.45 -17.35 4.87
N ASP A 124 7.48 -17.65 3.57
CA ASP A 124 8.20 -18.78 3.00
C ASP A 124 9.66 -18.43 2.70
N THR A 125 9.94 -17.15 2.48
CA THR A 125 11.29 -16.56 2.40
C THR A 125 11.27 -15.24 3.14
N ASP A 126 12.41 -14.63 3.38
CA ASP A 126 12.48 -13.24 3.87
C ASP A 126 11.57 -12.35 3.06
N SER A 127 10.60 -11.72 3.71
CA SER A 127 9.49 -11.04 3.04
C SER A 127 9.19 -9.68 3.65
N VAL A 128 8.73 -8.75 2.80
CA VAL A 128 8.26 -7.43 3.21
C VAL A 128 6.95 -7.12 2.50
N TYR A 129 5.98 -6.58 3.24
CA TYR A 129 4.76 -6.04 2.66
C TYR A 129 4.37 -4.70 3.26
N THR A 130 3.63 -3.92 2.48
CA THR A 130 2.96 -2.70 2.94
C THR A 130 1.55 -3.06 3.38
N GLU A 131 1.19 -2.71 4.61
CA GLU A 131 -0.18 -2.76 5.11
C GLU A 131 -0.81 -1.38 5.02
N ILE A 132 -1.99 -1.30 4.40
CA ILE A 132 -2.85 -0.12 4.40
C ILE A 132 -4.11 -0.50 5.17
N SER A 133 -4.23 0.02 6.40
CA SER A 133 -5.40 -0.19 7.27
C SER A 133 -6.46 0.85 6.93
N LEU A 134 -7.55 0.40 6.29
CA LEU A 134 -8.64 1.26 5.84
C LEU A 134 -9.56 1.68 6.99
N ARG A 135 -10.49 2.58 6.72
CA ARG A 135 -11.55 3.00 7.65
C ARG A 135 -12.86 2.25 7.35
N GLU A 136 -13.79 2.28 8.31
CA GLU A 136 -15.06 1.54 8.23
C GLU A 136 -15.88 1.87 6.99
N ASP A 137 -15.90 3.14 6.61
CA ASP A 137 -16.70 3.69 5.52
C ASP A 137 -15.97 3.73 4.16
N THR A 138 -14.72 3.23 4.10
CA THR A 138 -13.94 3.22 2.86
C THR A 138 -14.59 2.32 1.80
N ARG A 139 -14.91 2.93 0.65
CA ARG A 139 -15.47 2.20 -0.49
C ARG A 139 -14.37 1.78 -1.46
N MET A 140 -14.27 0.48 -1.64
CA MET A 140 -13.36 -0.11 -2.61
C MET A 140 -14.08 -0.40 -3.93
N ASN A 141 -13.32 -0.36 -5.03
CA ASN A 141 -13.80 -0.80 -6.34
C ASN A 141 -14.31 -2.26 -6.26
N LYS A 142 -15.42 -2.54 -6.93
CA LYS A 142 -16.08 -3.86 -6.93
C LYS A 142 -15.23 -4.99 -7.51
N VAL A 143 -14.15 -4.68 -8.25
CA VAL A 143 -13.19 -5.69 -8.72
C VAL A 143 -12.40 -6.30 -7.56
N LEU A 144 -12.23 -5.54 -6.47
CA LEU A 144 -11.53 -5.96 -5.27
C LEU A 144 -12.46 -6.75 -4.36
N LYS A 145 -12.11 -8.00 -4.11
CA LYS A 145 -12.88 -8.89 -3.23
C LYS A 145 -12.00 -9.35 -2.08
N ALA A 146 -12.49 -9.17 -0.86
CA ALA A 146 -11.83 -9.65 0.34
C ALA A 146 -11.57 -11.16 0.29
N GLY A 147 -10.47 -11.60 0.87
CA GLY A 147 -10.02 -12.99 0.87
C GLY A 147 -9.31 -13.44 -0.41
N ASN A 148 -9.11 -12.54 -1.40
CA ASN A 148 -8.44 -12.85 -2.66
C ASN A 148 -7.12 -12.09 -2.82
N VAL A 149 -6.22 -12.70 -3.60
CA VAL A 149 -4.99 -12.07 -4.08
C VAL A 149 -5.21 -11.52 -5.48
N PHE A 150 -4.67 -10.33 -5.74
CA PHE A 150 -4.71 -9.64 -7.04
C PHE A 150 -3.28 -9.31 -7.47
N ALA A 151 -2.89 -9.69 -8.69
CA ALA A 151 -1.72 -9.11 -9.33
C ALA A 151 -2.10 -7.71 -9.82
N LEU A 152 -1.60 -6.66 -9.15
CA LEU A 152 -2.01 -5.27 -9.39
C LEU A 152 -1.79 -4.85 -10.85
N LYS A 153 -0.70 -5.30 -11.46
CA LYS A 153 -0.37 -5.02 -12.87
C LYS A 153 -1.38 -5.60 -13.88
N ASP A 154 -2.12 -6.64 -13.50
CA ASP A 154 -3.07 -7.34 -14.39
C ASP A 154 -4.48 -6.74 -14.33
N LEU A 155 -4.73 -5.82 -13.38
CA LEU A 155 -6.04 -5.14 -13.26
C LEU A 155 -6.33 -4.18 -14.40
N LEU A 156 -5.30 -3.68 -15.09
CA LEU A 156 -5.43 -2.79 -16.25
C LEU A 156 -4.61 -3.27 -17.43
N PRO A 157 -5.16 -3.33 -18.67
CA PRO A 157 -4.36 -3.56 -19.88
C PRO A 157 -3.61 -2.30 -20.29
N TYR A 158 -2.55 -2.46 -21.09
CA TYR A 158 -2.01 -1.39 -21.91
C TYR A 158 -2.96 -1.09 -23.07
N GLN A 159 -3.11 0.19 -23.42
CA GLN A 159 -3.86 0.64 -24.59
C GLN A 159 -2.98 1.54 -25.43
N GLU A 160 -2.88 1.23 -26.72
CA GLU A 160 -2.02 1.92 -27.69
C GLU A 160 -2.24 3.44 -27.65
N GLY A 161 -1.13 4.18 -27.45
CA GLY A 161 -1.08 5.65 -27.38
C GLY A 161 -1.85 6.28 -26.23
N LYS A 162 -2.20 5.51 -25.17
CA LYS A 162 -3.04 6.02 -24.07
C LYS A 162 -2.45 5.76 -22.71
N ILE A 163 -2.86 6.63 -21.79
CA ILE A 163 -2.80 6.38 -20.34
C ILE A 163 -4.20 5.91 -19.92
N VAL A 164 -4.26 4.78 -19.23
CA VAL A 164 -5.49 4.23 -18.66
C VAL A 164 -5.35 4.21 -17.15
N ASN A 165 -6.41 4.56 -16.43
CA ASN A 165 -6.41 4.49 -14.97
C ASN A 165 -7.66 3.77 -14.43
N MET A 166 -7.55 3.25 -13.22
CA MET A 166 -8.64 2.66 -12.46
C MET A 166 -8.50 3.03 -10.99
N ASP A 167 -9.50 3.72 -10.47
CA ASP A 167 -9.59 3.98 -9.02
C ASP A 167 -9.96 2.68 -8.30
N LEU A 168 -9.08 2.22 -7.42
CA LEU A 168 -9.33 1.13 -6.49
C LEU A 168 -10.03 1.64 -5.23
N ILE A 169 -9.63 2.85 -4.78
CA ILE A 169 -10.25 3.63 -3.71
C ILE A 169 -10.27 5.09 -4.18
N ASN A 170 -11.39 5.76 -4.00
CA ASN A 170 -11.53 7.19 -4.31
C ASN A 170 -12.43 7.84 -3.25
N GLU A 171 -11.80 8.18 -2.12
CA GLU A 171 -12.42 8.86 -0.99
C GLU A 171 -11.81 10.27 -0.83
N PRO A 172 -12.47 11.17 -0.09
CA PRO A 172 -12.00 12.55 0.07
C PRO A 172 -10.59 12.69 0.66
N ASP A 173 -10.16 11.73 1.46
CA ASP A 173 -8.90 11.70 2.22
C ASP A 173 -7.94 10.60 1.80
N LEU A 174 -8.38 9.69 0.91
CA LEU A 174 -7.57 8.57 0.42
C LEU A 174 -7.89 8.24 -1.04
N LYS A 175 -6.88 8.22 -1.89
CA LYS A 175 -6.99 7.64 -3.23
C LYS A 175 -5.98 6.53 -3.41
N PHE A 176 -6.42 5.45 -4.03
CA PHE A 176 -5.55 4.37 -4.48
C PHE A 176 -5.91 4.04 -5.92
N VAL A 177 -4.99 4.34 -6.84
CA VAL A 177 -5.25 4.33 -8.29
C VAL A 177 -4.20 3.46 -8.97
N ILE A 178 -4.62 2.61 -9.90
CA ILE A 178 -3.69 1.95 -10.84
C ILE A 178 -3.67 2.75 -12.14
N MET A 179 -2.49 2.94 -12.67
CA MET A 179 -2.26 3.62 -13.95
C MET A 179 -1.40 2.75 -14.86
N SER A 180 -1.78 2.70 -16.13
CA SER A 180 -1.08 1.99 -17.20
C SER A 180 -0.74 2.99 -18.30
N PHE A 181 0.54 3.10 -18.61
CA PHE A 181 1.11 4.03 -19.60
C PHE A 181 1.61 3.23 -20.79
N ASP A 182 1.15 3.55 -22.00
CA ASP A 182 1.77 3.03 -23.19
C ASP A 182 3.09 3.78 -23.49
N GLU A 183 3.94 3.18 -24.31
CA GLU A 183 5.21 3.80 -24.73
C GLU A 183 4.98 5.20 -25.32
N GLY A 184 5.81 6.15 -24.92
CA GLY A 184 5.75 7.55 -25.36
C GLY A 184 4.62 8.38 -24.71
N THR A 185 3.84 7.81 -23.76
CA THR A 185 2.82 8.58 -23.03
C THR A 185 3.36 9.12 -21.71
N GLY A 186 2.70 10.13 -21.16
CA GLY A 186 3.13 10.70 -19.87
C GLY A 186 2.15 11.71 -19.30
N LEU A 187 2.29 11.97 -18.02
CA LEU A 187 1.61 13.04 -17.30
C LEU A 187 2.49 14.29 -17.30
N ALA A 188 1.98 15.38 -17.83
CA ALA A 188 2.66 16.67 -17.77
C ALA A 188 2.87 17.11 -16.31
N GLU A 189 3.85 18.00 -16.10
CA GLU A 189 4.17 18.49 -14.77
C GLU A 189 2.95 19.13 -14.07
N HIS A 190 2.68 18.67 -12.87
CA HIS A 190 1.61 19.17 -12.00
C HIS A 190 2.00 19.03 -10.53
N ALA A 191 1.23 19.62 -9.62
CA ALA A 191 1.48 19.53 -8.19
C ALA A 191 0.67 18.39 -7.55
N ALA A 192 1.29 17.62 -6.64
CA ALA A 192 0.61 16.59 -5.88
C ALA A 192 -0.43 17.20 -4.93
N PRO A 193 -1.71 16.80 -4.97
CA PRO A 193 -2.73 17.34 -4.07
C PRO A 193 -2.56 16.89 -2.61
N GLY A 194 -1.78 15.84 -2.37
CA GLY A 194 -1.45 15.26 -1.07
C GLY A 194 -0.10 14.58 -1.10
N GLU A 195 0.25 13.88 -0.02
CA GLU A 195 1.41 12.99 -0.03
C GLU A 195 1.11 11.73 -0.84
N ALA A 196 2.01 11.38 -1.75
CA ALA A 196 1.81 10.25 -2.66
C ALA A 196 2.95 9.26 -2.63
N LEU A 197 2.61 7.97 -2.62
CA LEU A 197 3.54 6.85 -2.72
C LEU A 197 3.27 6.06 -4.00
N ILE A 198 4.27 5.96 -4.86
CA ILE A 198 4.24 5.13 -6.07
C ILE A 198 4.77 3.74 -5.75
N PHE A 199 4.07 2.74 -6.26
CA PHE A 199 4.53 1.36 -6.40
C PHE A 199 4.66 1.09 -7.91
N ALA A 200 5.88 0.99 -8.43
CA ALA A 200 6.11 0.61 -9.82
C ALA A 200 5.81 -0.89 -10.00
N LEU A 201 4.86 -1.21 -10.87
CA LEU A 201 4.30 -2.56 -11.00
C LEU A 201 4.83 -3.33 -12.19
N ASP A 202 5.15 -2.63 -13.29
CA ASP A 202 5.59 -3.24 -14.55
C ASP A 202 6.35 -2.20 -15.39
N GLY A 203 7.41 -2.63 -16.08
CA GLY A 203 8.20 -1.78 -16.96
C GLY A 203 9.05 -0.72 -16.26
N GLU A 204 9.29 0.40 -16.94
CA GLU A 204 10.09 1.52 -16.46
C GLU A 204 9.53 2.88 -16.91
N ALA A 205 9.82 3.93 -16.14
CA ALA A 205 9.46 5.30 -16.48
C ALA A 205 10.48 6.31 -15.95
N VAL A 206 10.39 7.54 -16.41
CA VAL A 206 11.11 8.68 -15.85
C VAL A 206 10.14 9.54 -15.04
N ILE A 207 10.44 9.73 -13.77
CA ILE A 207 9.73 10.65 -12.88
C ILE A 207 10.51 11.96 -12.85
N GLY A 208 9.90 13.05 -13.34
CA GLY A 208 10.37 14.39 -13.05
C GLY A 208 9.87 14.80 -11.66
N TYR A 209 10.76 15.28 -10.79
CA TYR A 209 10.38 15.79 -9.47
C TYR A 209 11.26 16.96 -9.06
N GLU A 210 10.64 18.13 -8.79
CA GLU A 210 11.33 19.36 -8.39
C GLU A 210 12.53 19.69 -9.31
N GLY A 211 12.32 19.54 -10.64
CA GLY A 211 13.31 19.85 -11.67
C GLY A 211 14.42 18.82 -11.86
N LYS A 212 14.31 17.63 -11.26
CA LYS A 212 15.23 16.51 -11.43
C LYS A 212 14.50 15.31 -12.03
N GLU A 213 15.23 14.51 -12.79
CA GLU A 213 14.73 13.27 -13.37
C GLU A 213 15.20 12.05 -12.58
N HIS A 214 14.31 11.10 -12.40
CA HIS A 214 14.54 9.85 -11.67
C HIS A 214 13.97 8.69 -12.48
N ARG A 215 14.82 7.77 -12.90
CA ARG A 215 14.36 6.54 -13.56
C ARG A 215 13.89 5.56 -12.51
N ILE A 216 12.69 5.02 -12.71
CA ILE A 216 12.06 4.04 -11.82
C ILE A 216 11.72 2.78 -12.60
N HIS A 217 11.93 1.60 -11.98
CA HIS A 217 11.67 0.29 -12.56
C HIS A 217 10.66 -0.49 -11.71
N ALA A 218 10.05 -1.50 -12.31
CA ALA A 218 9.15 -2.42 -11.60
C ALA A 218 9.78 -2.94 -10.29
N GLY A 219 9.01 -2.88 -9.19
CA GLY A 219 9.44 -3.26 -7.85
C GLY A 219 10.04 -2.12 -7.02
N GLU A 220 10.32 -0.96 -7.62
CA GLU A 220 10.78 0.24 -6.94
C GLU A 220 9.62 1.15 -6.54
N ASN A 221 9.93 2.11 -5.70
CA ASN A 221 8.99 3.05 -5.11
C ASN A 221 9.49 4.49 -5.24
N PHE A 222 8.56 5.44 -5.22
CA PHE A 222 8.86 6.86 -5.20
C PHE A 222 7.84 7.62 -4.36
N LYS A 223 8.27 8.61 -3.60
CA LYS A 223 7.39 9.46 -2.81
C LYS A 223 7.36 10.89 -3.33
N PHE A 224 6.15 11.46 -3.42
CA PHE A 224 5.92 12.90 -3.58
C PHE A 224 5.44 13.52 -2.28
N ASP A 225 5.97 14.70 -1.95
CA ASP A 225 5.37 15.53 -0.91
C ASP A 225 4.15 16.28 -1.44
N LYS A 226 3.25 16.67 -0.54
CA LYS A 226 2.13 17.55 -0.86
C LYS A 226 2.65 18.83 -1.56
N GLN A 227 2.01 19.21 -2.66
CA GLN A 227 2.39 20.31 -3.56
C GLN A 227 3.71 20.10 -4.32
N GLY A 228 4.40 18.97 -4.16
CA GLY A 228 5.59 18.64 -4.95
C GLY A 228 5.27 18.58 -6.45
N ARG A 229 6.01 19.34 -7.26
CA ARG A 229 5.83 19.39 -8.72
C ARG A 229 6.46 18.16 -9.34
N HIS A 230 5.68 17.42 -10.10
CA HIS A 230 6.13 16.17 -10.69
C HIS A 230 5.49 15.89 -12.06
N SER A 231 6.19 15.09 -12.84
CA SER A 231 5.74 14.49 -14.10
C SER A 231 6.06 13.00 -14.12
N VAL A 232 5.42 12.25 -15.00
CA VAL A 232 5.75 10.85 -15.28
C VAL A 232 5.79 10.68 -16.79
N THR A 233 6.91 10.17 -17.33
CA THR A 233 7.08 9.88 -18.76
C THR A 233 7.44 8.41 -18.93
N ALA A 234 6.66 7.70 -19.72
CA ALA A 234 6.90 6.30 -20.05
C ALA A 234 7.67 6.20 -21.37
N ASP A 235 9.00 6.07 -21.31
CA ASP A 235 9.83 5.81 -22.51
C ASP A 235 9.51 4.43 -23.10
N HIS A 236 9.09 3.51 -22.26
CA HIS A 236 8.57 2.19 -22.56
C HIS A 236 7.24 1.99 -21.82
N LYS A 237 6.60 0.84 -22.03
CA LYS A 237 5.37 0.51 -21.31
C LYS A 237 5.62 0.49 -19.78
N PHE A 238 4.76 1.15 -19.04
CA PHE A 238 4.90 1.28 -17.59
C PHE A 238 3.56 1.16 -16.87
N LYS A 239 3.56 0.49 -15.71
CA LYS A 239 2.39 0.48 -14.81
C LYS A 239 2.81 0.84 -13.39
N MET A 240 1.97 1.59 -12.73
CA MET A 240 2.15 1.93 -11.32
C MET A 240 0.83 1.87 -10.55
N ALA A 241 0.93 1.64 -9.24
CA ALA A 241 -0.12 2.00 -8.30
C ALA A 241 0.30 3.28 -7.56
N LEU A 242 -0.64 4.20 -7.38
CA LEU A 242 -0.46 5.47 -6.70
C LEU A 242 -1.36 5.49 -5.46
N LEU A 243 -0.76 5.53 -4.28
CA LEU A 243 -1.45 5.73 -3.01
C LEU A 243 -1.29 7.19 -2.61
N LEU A 244 -2.41 7.89 -2.45
CA LEU A 244 -2.46 9.33 -2.19
C LEU A 244 -3.21 9.58 -0.89
N GLN A 245 -2.54 10.15 0.10
CA GLN A 245 -3.15 10.65 1.32
C GLN A 245 -3.44 12.14 1.16
N LEU A 246 -4.72 12.48 1.27
CA LEU A 246 -5.23 13.84 1.13
C LEU A 246 -5.53 14.39 2.52
N GLU A 247 -5.12 15.63 2.78
CA GLU A 247 -5.54 16.37 3.98
C GLU A 247 -6.73 17.25 3.61
N LYS A 248 -7.72 17.25 4.47
CA LYS A 248 -8.85 18.19 4.38
C LYS A 248 -8.44 19.60 4.77
#